data_18a2a7daaf5ebb6785129d9780170152
#
_entry.id   18a2a7daaf5ebb6785129d9780170152
#
_cell.length_a   1.000
_cell.length_b   1.000
_cell.length_c   1.000
_cell.angle_alpha   90.00
_cell.angle_beta   90.00
_cell.angle_gamma   90.00
#
_symmetry.space_group_name_H-M   'P 1'
#
loop_
_entity.id
_entity.type
_entity.pdbx_description
1 polymer ?
#
loop_
_entity_poly.entity_id
_entity_poly.type
_entity_poly.pdbx_seq_one_letter_code
_entity_poly.pdbx_strand_id
1 'polypeptide(L)'
;MQGKLLALGLLAFAQGALAADAGEFSLGVGFNYSSGEYGTSTNTEILSIPVIARYDHGPWIFKLTIPYLSISGGTSVVPGIGRVSSSNPKRRGGGASEATATGLGDIVASATYTAFYNSATTFGVDVTGRVKLGTADRDQGLGTGETDYGMQVDVYKTYDRVTYFGGIGYTEPGSSPYIQLNSVLNATAGASYKLDERNSAGLSVDTRERASPSGSPQRELTAFWTQKIDRSWKAQAYVLKGFANCSPDWGVGASVAHAF
;
A
#
# COMPACT_ATOMS: atom_id res chain seq x y z
N MET A 1 3.78 5.84 1.98
CA MET A 1 3.38 4.83 0.98
C MET A 1 2.59 3.68 1.58
N GLN A 2 1.98 3.87 2.73
CA GLN A 2 1.41 2.76 3.50
C GLN A 2 -0.03 2.40 3.17
N GLY A 3 -0.81 3.27 2.55
CA GLY A 3 -2.19 2.97 2.18
C GLY A 3 -2.36 2.30 0.81
N LYS A 4 -1.42 2.47 -0.11
CA LYS A 4 -1.58 2.05 -1.50
C LYS A 4 -1.17 0.60 -1.79
N LEU A 5 -0.17 0.08 -1.07
CA LEU A 5 0.28 -1.30 -1.23
C LEU A 5 -0.67 -2.32 -0.58
N LEU A 6 -1.52 -1.88 0.36
CA LEU A 6 -2.42 -2.76 1.10
C LEU A 6 -3.65 -3.16 0.31
N ALA A 7 -4.33 -2.22 -0.35
CA ALA A 7 -5.51 -2.54 -1.14
C ALA A 7 -5.17 -3.45 -2.34
N LEU A 8 -4.05 -3.18 -2.99
CA LEU A 8 -3.57 -4.00 -4.10
C LEU A 8 -3.00 -5.36 -3.66
N GLY A 9 -2.44 -5.46 -2.47
CA GLY A 9 -1.95 -6.73 -1.92
C GLY A 9 -3.05 -7.71 -1.52
N LEU A 10 -4.20 -7.23 -1.07
CA LEU A 10 -5.33 -8.05 -0.65
C LEU A 10 -6.02 -8.78 -1.81
N LEU A 11 -6.19 -8.12 -2.94
CA LEU A 11 -6.95 -8.67 -4.07
C LEU A 11 -6.25 -9.80 -4.82
N ALA A 12 -4.94 -9.81 -4.85
CA ALA A 12 -4.21 -10.84 -5.58
C ALA A 12 -4.28 -12.23 -4.92
N PHE A 13 -4.74 -12.33 -3.67
CA PHE A 13 -4.51 -13.54 -2.87
C PHE A 13 -5.75 -14.12 -2.17
N ALA A 14 -6.94 -13.55 -2.36
CA ALA A 14 -8.18 -14.09 -1.80
C ALA A 14 -8.64 -15.43 -2.44
N GLN A 15 -7.87 -16.00 -3.33
CA GLN A 15 -8.22 -17.29 -3.96
C GLN A 15 -7.17 -18.34 -3.61
N GLY A 16 -7.40 -19.11 -2.54
CA GLY A 16 -6.73 -20.37 -2.42
C GLY A 16 -6.16 -20.81 -1.08
N ALA A 17 -6.65 -20.30 0.02
CA ALA A 17 -6.15 -20.75 1.32
C ALA A 17 -6.90 -21.98 1.86
N LEU A 18 -7.00 -23.07 1.12
CA LEU A 18 -7.52 -24.35 1.64
C LEU A 18 -6.81 -25.58 1.02
N ALA A 19 -5.53 -25.51 0.75
CA ALA A 19 -4.79 -26.73 0.42
C ALA A 19 -3.31 -26.56 0.79
N ALA A 20 -2.91 -27.30 1.77
CA ALA A 20 -1.60 -27.82 2.06
C ALA A 20 -1.01 -27.39 3.41
N ASP A 21 -0.67 -28.41 4.21
CA ASP A 21 0.24 -28.32 5.37
C ASP A 21 1.66 -27.85 5.01
N ALA A 22 1.98 -27.72 3.73
CA ALA A 22 3.23 -27.15 3.24
C ALA A 22 3.01 -25.68 2.89
N GLY A 23 3.73 -24.78 3.55
CA GLY A 23 3.66 -23.35 3.27
C GLY A 23 4.10 -23.04 1.84
N GLU A 24 3.50 -22.02 1.21
CA GLU A 24 3.86 -21.49 -0.11
C GLU A 24 4.68 -20.21 0.07
N PHE A 25 5.90 -20.19 -0.41
CA PHE A 25 6.73 -18.99 -0.45
C PHE A 25 6.66 -18.36 -1.84
N SER A 26 6.54 -17.04 -1.88
CA SER A 26 6.61 -16.29 -3.13
C SER A 26 7.47 -15.04 -2.99
N LEU A 27 8.12 -14.67 -4.09
CA LEU A 27 8.92 -13.46 -4.21
C LEU A 27 8.43 -12.64 -5.40
N GLY A 28 8.23 -11.36 -5.19
CA GLY A 28 7.75 -10.44 -6.20
C GLY A 28 8.56 -9.16 -6.27
N VAL A 29 8.48 -8.50 -7.41
CA VAL A 29 8.99 -7.16 -7.61
C VAL A 29 7.89 -6.30 -8.23
N GLY A 30 7.85 -5.04 -7.83
CA GLY A 30 6.87 -4.08 -8.33
C GLY A 30 7.52 -2.80 -8.85
N PHE A 31 6.73 -2.06 -9.58
CA PHE A 31 6.98 -0.69 -10.02
C PHE A 31 5.73 0.13 -9.70
N ASN A 32 5.90 1.26 -9.02
CA ASN A 32 4.81 2.18 -8.73
C ASN A 32 5.30 3.60 -9.00
N TYR A 33 4.55 4.34 -9.79
CA TYR A 33 4.79 5.76 -10.05
C TYR A 33 3.54 6.55 -9.73
N SER A 34 3.71 7.71 -9.10
CA SER A 34 2.62 8.63 -8.85
C SER A 34 3.11 10.07 -8.95
N SER A 35 2.25 10.95 -9.44
CA SER A 35 2.51 12.36 -9.63
C SER A 35 1.33 13.19 -9.13
N GLY A 36 1.61 14.33 -8.51
CA GLY A 36 0.60 15.25 -8.01
C GLY A 36 1.20 16.31 -7.08
N GLU A 37 0.39 17.28 -6.73
CA GLU A 37 0.81 18.36 -5.81
C GLU A 37 0.83 17.95 -4.34
N TYR A 38 0.08 16.92 -3.94
CA TYR A 38 -0.01 16.38 -2.58
C TYR A 38 -0.33 17.43 -1.50
N GLY A 39 -1.08 18.49 -1.88
CA GLY A 39 -1.45 19.59 -1.00
C GLY A 39 -0.38 20.70 -0.92
N THR A 40 0.56 20.71 -1.82
CA THR A 40 1.53 21.80 -2.03
C THR A 40 1.21 22.53 -3.34
N SER A 41 2.00 23.53 -3.71
CA SER A 41 1.93 24.20 -5.02
C SER A 41 2.92 23.65 -6.03
N THR A 42 3.65 22.59 -5.66
CA THR A 42 4.71 22.00 -6.45
C THR A 42 4.37 20.56 -6.78
N ASN A 43 4.45 20.21 -8.05
CA ASN A 43 4.28 18.82 -8.46
C ASN A 43 5.38 17.94 -7.86
N THR A 44 4.98 16.82 -7.29
CA THR A 44 5.90 15.84 -6.70
C THR A 44 5.67 14.49 -7.38
N GLU A 45 6.76 13.92 -7.84
CA GLU A 45 6.81 12.60 -8.45
C GLU A 45 7.43 11.60 -7.48
N ILE A 46 6.78 10.46 -7.32
CA ILE A 46 7.25 9.40 -6.43
C ILE A 46 7.30 8.10 -7.22
N LEU A 47 8.51 7.58 -7.40
CA LEU A 47 8.78 6.26 -7.94
C LEU A 47 9.11 5.31 -6.79
N SER A 48 8.55 4.10 -6.81
CA SER A 48 8.86 3.04 -5.86
C SER A 48 9.04 1.72 -6.55
N ILE A 49 10.12 1.03 -6.26
CA ILE A 49 10.41 -0.33 -6.71
C ILE A 49 10.46 -1.24 -5.47
N PRO A 50 9.31 -1.83 -5.05
CA PRO A 50 9.28 -2.75 -3.93
C PRO A 50 9.71 -4.15 -4.32
N VAL A 51 10.53 -4.79 -3.48
CA VAL A 51 10.69 -6.25 -3.42
C VAL A 51 9.79 -6.77 -2.32
N ILE A 52 9.02 -7.81 -2.63
CA ILE A 52 7.98 -8.35 -1.75
C ILE A 52 8.22 -9.84 -1.56
N ALA A 53 8.51 -10.25 -0.32
CA ALA A 53 8.51 -11.65 0.08
C ALA A 53 7.19 -11.96 0.79
N ARG A 54 6.59 -13.10 0.45
CA ARG A 54 5.34 -13.56 1.03
C ARG A 54 5.44 -15.05 1.35
N TYR A 55 4.89 -15.42 2.50
CA TYR A 55 4.77 -16.81 2.95
C TYR A 55 3.35 -17.07 3.43
N ASP A 56 2.69 -18.03 2.79
CA ASP A 56 1.34 -18.48 3.12
C ASP A 56 1.43 -19.82 3.85
N HIS A 57 0.81 -19.92 5.04
CA HIS A 57 0.77 -21.15 5.82
C HIS A 57 -0.54 -21.28 6.60
N GLY A 58 -1.37 -22.22 6.21
CA GLY A 58 -2.70 -22.40 6.79
C GLY A 58 -3.52 -21.11 6.73
N PRO A 59 -4.04 -20.59 7.86
CA PRO A 59 -4.81 -19.35 7.89
C PRO A 59 -3.93 -18.08 7.91
N TRP A 60 -2.60 -18.22 7.89
CA TRP A 60 -1.65 -17.11 8.02
C TRP A 60 -1.03 -16.72 6.70
N ILE A 61 -0.86 -15.42 6.51
CA ILE A 61 -0.09 -14.83 5.43
C ILE A 61 0.91 -13.85 6.05
N PHE A 62 2.20 -14.11 5.85
CA PHE A 62 3.28 -13.21 6.25
C PHE A 62 3.81 -12.48 5.03
N LYS A 63 4.02 -11.18 5.14
CA LYS A 63 4.55 -10.38 4.02
C LYS A 63 5.61 -9.41 4.52
N LEU A 64 6.72 -9.33 3.79
CA LEU A 64 7.79 -8.36 3.98
C LEU A 64 7.93 -7.55 2.69
N THR A 65 7.94 -6.23 2.79
CA THR A 65 8.10 -5.32 1.66
C THR A 65 9.28 -4.40 1.90
N ILE A 66 10.22 -4.39 0.96
CA ILE A 66 11.43 -3.55 0.98
C ILE A 66 11.37 -2.66 -0.27
N PRO A 67 10.99 -1.38 -0.16
CA PRO A 67 10.91 -0.48 -1.30
C PRO A 67 12.21 0.28 -1.52
N TYR A 68 12.62 0.44 -2.77
CA TYR A 68 13.55 1.47 -3.19
C TYR A 68 12.75 2.65 -3.73
N LEU A 69 13.06 3.86 -3.28
CA LEU A 69 12.30 5.07 -3.56
C LEU A 69 13.13 6.08 -4.34
N SER A 70 12.47 6.79 -5.24
CA SER A 70 12.92 8.07 -5.78
C SER A 70 11.78 9.07 -5.65
N ILE A 71 12.05 10.22 -5.05
CA ILE A 71 11.10 11.32 -4.91
C ILE A 71 11.72 12.57 -5.50
N SER A 72 10.98 13.28 -6.36
CA SER A 72 11.38 14.55 -6.96
C SER A 72 10.25 15.56 -6.82
N GLY A 73 10.55 16.80 -6.45
CA GLY A 73 9.59 17.87 -6.27
C GLY A 73 9.53 18.39 -4.83
N GLY A 74 8.33 18.71 -4.34
CA GLY A 74 8.11 19.42 -3.07
C GLY A 74 8.79 18.77 -1.86
N THR A 75 9.64 19.52 -1.17
CA THR A 75 10.40 19.02 -0.02
C THR A 75 9.54 18.76 1.23
N SER A 76 8.33 19.30 1.27
CA SER A 76 7.35 19.05 2.34
C SER A 76 6.50 17.78 2.12
N VAL A 77 6.70 17.05 1.03
CA VAL A 77 5.99 15.80 0.76
C VAL A 77 6.82 14.62 1.27
N VAL A 78 6.18 13.72 2.02
CA VAL A 78 6.74 12.43 2.44
C VAL A 78 5.94 11.31 1.79
N PRO A 79 6.63 10.34 1.16
CA PRO A 79 5.97 9.20 0.54
C PRO A 79 5.01 8.49 1.52
N GLY A 80 3.77 8.26 1.08
CA GLY A 80 2.75 7.58 1.88
C GLY A 80 2.04 8.43 2.93
N ILE A 81 2.52 9.63 3.24
CA ILE A 81 1.92 10.55 4.20
C ILE A 81 1.26 11.73 3.48
N GLY A 82 1.91 12.26 2.45
CA GLY A 82 1.54 13.49 1.76
C GLY A 82 2.25 14.69 2.37
N ARG A 83 1.60 15.85 2.40
CA ARG A 83 2.18 17.10 2.95
C ARG A 83 2.40 17.01 4.46
N VAL A 84 3.60 17.41 4.89
CA VAL A 84 4.01 17.55 6.28
C VAL A 84 4.71 18.88 6.51
N SER A 85 4.62 19.42 7.73
CA SER A 85 5.52 20.47 8.22
C SER A 85 6.65 19.79 9.00
N SER A 86 7.89 20.06 8.64
CA SER A 86 9.07 19.48 9.31
C SER A 86 9.99 20.56 9.82
N SER A 87 10.42 20.44 11.08
CA SER A 87 11.45 21.27 11.70
C SER A 87 12.85 20.70 11.58
N ASN A 88 13.05 19.62 10.81
CA ASN A 88 14.38 19.02 10.61
C ASN A 88 15.29 19.94 9.78
N PRO A 89 16.39 20.50 10.38
CA PRO A 89 17.29 21.42 9.69
C PRO A 89 18.12 20.75 8.61
N LYS A 90 18.22 19.41 8.62
CA LYS A 90 18.97 18.61 7.65
C LYS A 90 18.11 18.08 6.51
N ARG A 91 16.81 18.45 6.51
CA ARG A 91 15.89 17.93 5.51
C ARG A 91 16.34 18.29 4.10
N ARG A 92 16.13 17.37 3.18
CA ARG A 92 16.36 17.49 1.74
C ARG A 92 16.02 18.90 1.22
N GLY A 93 16.88 19.44 0.40
CA GLY A 93 16.68 20.75 -0.23
C GLY A 93 17.28 21.93 0.54
N GLY A 94 17.74 21.75 1.81
CA GLY A 94 18.44 22.82 2.54
C GLY A 94 17.69 24.17 2.61
N GLY A 95 16.35 24.13 2.66
CA GLY A 95 15.48 25.31 2.59
C GLY A 95 14.89 25.59 1.20
N ALA A 96 15.31 24.89 0.15
CA ALA A 96 14.66 24.95 -1.16
C ALA A 96 13.26 24.33 -1.13
N SER A 97 12.38 24.80 -2.01
CA SER A 97 11.00 24.29 -2.13
C SER A 97 10.97 22.93 -2.85
N GLU A 98 11.95 22.63 -3.66
CA GLU A 98 12.06 21.43 -4.51
C GLU A 98 13.40 20.76 -4.36
N ALA A 99 13.43 19.42 -4.40
CA ALA A 99 14.63 18.62 -4.41
C ALA A 99 14.35 17.18 -4.84
N THR A 100 15.39 16.45 -5.23
CA THR A 100 15.33 15.02 -5.54
C THR A 100 16.08 14.22 -4.48
N ALA A 101 15.54 13.08 -4.10
CA ALA A 101 16.22 12.10 -3.24
C ALA A 101 15.88 10.67 -3.69
N THR A 102 16.85 9.77 -3.51
CA THR A 102 16.72 8.34 -3.81
C THR A 102 17.30 7.52 -2.68
N GLY A 103 16.75 6.35 -2.42
CA GLY A 103 17.28 5.44 -1.40
C GLY A 103 16.25 4.38 -0.97
N LEU A 104 16.61 3.61 0.04
CA LEU A 104 15.67 2.67 0.65
C LEU A 104 14.55 3.43 1.34
N GLY A 105 13.33 2.94 1.16
CA GLY A 105 12.17 3.39 1.92
C GLY A 105 12.02 2.62 3.23
N ASP A 106 10.92 2.88 3.91
CA ASP A 106 10.57 2.16 5.15
C ASP A 106 10.20 0.70 4.83
N ILE A 107 10.83 -0.24 5.53
CA ILE A 107 10.52 -1.67 5.44
C ILE A 107 9.19 -1.91 6.15
N VAL A 108 8.30 -2.67 5.51
CA VAL A 108 6.99 -3.01 6.08
C VAL A 108 6.87 -4.52 6.23
N ALA A 109 6.61 -4.98 7.45
CA ALA A 109 6.24 -6.34 7.75
C ALA A 109 4.75 -6.41 8.12
N SER A 110 4.05 -7.45 7.69
CA SER A 110 2.66 -7.70 8.08
C SER A 110 2.38 -9.18 8.25
N ALA A 111 1.43 -9.48 9.15
CA ALA A 111 0.86 -10.79 9.34
C ALA A 111 -0.67 -10.67 9.23
N THR A 112 -1.26 -11.44 8.33
CA THR A 112 -2.70 -11.54 8.14
C THR A 112 -3.17 -12.91 8.60
N TYR A 113 -4.24 -12.93 9.38
CA TYR A 113 -4.92 -14.13 9.84
C TYR A 113 -6.34 -14.17 9.28
N THR A 114 -6.68 -15.23 8.55
CA THR A 114 -8.05 -15.50 8.14
C THR A 114 -8.87 -15.93 9.33
N ALA A 115 -9.53 -14.97 9.96
CA ALA A 115 -10.31 -15.19 11.19
C ALA A 115 -11.60 -15.98 10.94
N PHE A 116 -12.14 -15.85 9.75
CA PHE A 116 -13.34 -16.59 9.35
C PHE A 116 -13.35 -16.80 7.83
N TYR A 117 -13.71 -18.00 7.42
CA TYR A 117 -14.01 -18.32 6.02
C TYR A 117 -15.10 -19.35 5.91
N ASN A 118 -16.13 -19.06 5.13
CA ASN A 118 -17.21 -19.98 4.82
C ASN A 118 -17.22 -20.30 3.31
N SER A 119 -16.82 -21.51 2.96
CA SER A 119 -16.71 -21.95 1.56
C SER A 119 -18.05 -22.03 0.84
N ALA A 120 -19.14 -22.34 1.54
CA ALA A 120 -20.48 -22.42 0.93
C ALA A 120 -21.02 -21.04 0.52
N THR A 121 -20.70 -20.00 1.28
CA THR A 121 -21.11 -18.62 1.00
C THR A 121 -20.00 -17.80 0.37
N THR A 122 -18.78 -18.36 0.26
CA THR A 122 -17.58 -17.66 -0.23
C THR A 122 -17.35 -16.32 0.48
N PHE A 123 -17.67 -16.26 1.77
CA PHE A 123 -17.48 -15.08 2.62
C PHE A 123 -16.29 -15.29 3.53
N GLY A 124 -15.42 -14.29 3.63
CA GLY A 124 -14.25 -14.32 4.49
C GLY A 124 -14.06 -13.04 5.27
N VAL A 125 -13.35 -13.16 6.39
CA VAL A 125 -12.91 -12.07 7.26
C VAL A 125 -11.45 -12.29 7.60
N ASP A 126 -10.62 -11.31 7.26
CA ASP A 126 -9.19 -11.29 7.53
C ASP A 126 -8.86 -10.19 8.54
N VAL A 127 -7.89 -10.47 9.43
CA VAL A 127 -7.33 -9.50 10.36
C VAL A 127 -5.85 -9.39 10.10
N THR A 128 -5.36 -8.18 9.84
CA THR A 128 -3.96 -7.91 9.53
C THR A 128 -3.34 -7.01 10.59
N GLY A 129 -2.22 -7.46 11.16
CA GLY A 129 -1.29 -6.63 11.90
C GLY A 129 -0.13 -6.19 11.01
N ARG A 130 0.34 -4.96 11.19
CA ARG A 130 1.41 -4.38 10.37
C ARG A 130 2.35 -3.55 11.22
N VAL A 131 3.65 -3.65 10.90
CA VAL A 131 4.71 -2.80 11.42
C VAL A 131 5.49 -2.20 10.26
N LYS A 132 5.63 -0.88 10.26
CA LYS A 132 6.56 -0.18 9.37
C LYS A 132 7.80 0.18 10.19
N LEU A 133 8.95 -0.29 9.79
CA LEU A 133 10.24 0.07 10.40
C LEU A 133 10.75 1.38 9.80
N GLY A 134 11.23 2.31 10.62
CA GLY A 134 11.79 3.59 10.21
C GLY A 134 13.18 3.46 9.61
N THR A 135 13.31 2.72 8.50
CA THR A 135 14.57 2.45 7.80
C THR A 135 14.90 3.47 6.71
N ALA A 136 13.92 4.25 6.29
CA ALA A 136 14.11 5.30 5.29
C ALA A 136 14.87 6.49 5.87
N ASP A 137 15.71 7.11 5.02
CA ASP A 137 16.42 8.32 5.39
C ASP A 137 15.45 9.51 5.54
N ARG A 138 15.23 9.92 6.79
CA ARG A 138 14.36 11.05 7.13
C ARG A 138 14.94 12.40 6.70
N ASP A 139 16.28 12.52 6.65
CA ASP A 139 16.93 13.75 6.24
C ASP A 139 16.76 13.97 4.74
N GLN A 140 16.72 12.88 3.98
CA GLN A 140 16.37 12.88 2.55
C GLN A 140 14.84 12.96 2.31
N GLY A 141 14.01 12.86 3.35
CA GLY A 141 12.55 12.89 3.22
C GLY A 141 11.95 11.63 2.57
N LEU A 142 12.67 10.52 2.57
CA LEU A 142 12.20 9.22 2.05
C LEU A 142 11.23 8.52 3.00
N GLY A 143 11.17 8.94 4.26
CA GLY A 143 10.27 8.48 5.30
C GLY A 143 10.31 9.40 6.52
N THR A 144 9.69 8.96 7.61
CA THR A 144 9.70 9.69 8.89
C THR A 144 10.90 9.32 9.77
N GLY A 145 11.54 8.18 9.50
CA GLY A 145 12.55 7.59 10.36
C GLY A 145 12.02 6.94 11.63
N GLU A 146 10.69 6.80 11.74
CA GLU A 146 10.01 6.29 12.93
C GLU A 146 9.23 5.01 12.61
N THR A 147 9.00 4.19 13.65
CA THR A 147 8.25 2.93 13.50
C THR A 147 6.77 3.20 13.68
N ASP A 148 5.95 2.75 12.72
CA ASP A 148 4.49 2.84 12.79
C ASP A 148 3.89 1.45 13.01
N TYR A 149 2.75 1.41 13.69
CA TYR A 149 1.95 0.21 13.91
C TYR A 149 0.58 0.36 13.26
N GLY A 150 0.07 -0.72 12.70
CA GLY A 150 -1.25 -0.70 12.07
C GLY A 150 -2.01 -2.01 12.28
N MET A 151 -3.32 -1.88 12.31
CA MET A 151 -4.28 -2.99 12.26
C MET A 151 -5.29 -2.73 11.16
N GLN A 152 -5.78 -3.81 10.56
CA GLN A 152 -6.83 -3.75 9.55
C GLN A 152 -7.74 -4.98 9.66
N VAL A 153 -9.01 -4.79 9.43
CA VAL A 153 -10.01 -5.85 9.27
C VAL A 153 -10.59 -5.72 7.89
N ASP A 154 -10.57 -6.81 7.14
CA ASP A 154 -11.09 -6.91 5.78
C ASP A 154 -12.17 -7.96 5.72
N VAL A 155 -13.20 -7.68 4.93
CA VAL A 155 -14.28 -8.60 4.61
C VAL A 155 -14.40 -8.74 3.11
N TYR A 156 -14.68 -9.95 2.64
CA TYR A 156 -14.90 -10.19 1.22
C TYR A 156 -15.97 -11.27 1.00
N LYS A 157 -16.66 -11.14 -0.11
CA LYS A 157 -17.64 -12.11 -0.55
C LYS A 157 -17.62 -12.23 -2.06
N THR A 158 -17.54 -13.47 -2.54
CA THR A 158 -17.68 -13.76 -3.96
C THR A 158 -19.11 -14.20 -4.26
N TYR A 159 -19.69 -13.59 -5.28
CA TYR A 159 -20.96 -13.98 -5.84
C TYR A 159 -20.77 -14.20 -7.34
N ASP A 160 -20.87 -15.45 -7.78
CA ASP A 160 -20.57 -15.87 -9.14
C ASP A 160 -19.14 -15.44 -9.56
N ARG A 161 -19.04 -14.50 -10.47
CA ARG A 161 -17.76 -13.96 -10.98
C ARG A 161 -17.33 -12.66 -10.31
N VAL A 162 -18.13 -12.11 -9.42
CA VAL A 162 -17.84 -10.85 -8.73
C VAL A 162 -17.41 -11.11 -7.30
N THR A 163 -16.26 -10.57 -6.92
CA THR A 163 -15.84 -10.51 -5.52
C THR A 163 -15.97 -9.07 -5.04
N TYR A 164 -16.88 -8.85 -4.09
CA TYR A 164 -16.96 -7.60 -3.34
C TYR A 164 -16.04 -7.68 -2.13
N PHE A 165 -15.37 -6.59 -1.83
CA PHE A 165 -14.48 -6.51 -0.68
C PHE A 165 -14.52 -5.12 -0.06
N GLY A 166 -14.15 -5.05 1.22
CA GLY A 166 -13.99 -3.81 1.93
C GLY A 166 -13.25 -4.03 3.23
N GLY A 167 -12.67 -2.97 3.77
CA GLY A 167 -11.91 -3.03 5.00
C GLY A 167 -11.81 -1.69 5.70
N ILE A 168 -11.53 -1.75 6.98
CA ILE A 168 -11.21 -0.60 7.83
C ILE A 168 -9.90 -0.88 8.53
N GLY A 169 -9.03 0.13 8.57
CA GLY A 169 -7.74 0.04 9.25
C GLY A 169 -7.46 1.27 10.11
N TYR A 170 -6.60 1.06 11.08
CA TYR A 170 -6.06 2.09 11.96
C TYR A 170 -4.55 2.03 11.91
N THR A 171 -3.90 3.18 11.87
CA THR A 171 -2.44 3.29 11.92
C THR A 171 -2.04 4.31 12.96
N GLU A 172 -1.17 3.90 13.87
CA GLU A 172 -0.50 4.72 14.86
C GLU A 172 0.92 5.00 14.37
N PRO A 173 1.23 6.22 13.92
CA PRO A 173 2.58 6.57 13.52
C PRO A 173 3.49 6.78 14.72
N GLY A 174 4.77 6.44 14.58
CA GLY A 174 5.78 6.73 15.57
C GLY A 174 5.98 8.22 15.79
N SER A 175 6.35 8.60 17.01
CA SER A 175 6.61 9.99 17.38
C SER A 175 7.90 10.47 16.75
N SER A 176 7.81 11.51 15.94
CA SER A 176 8.97 12.17 15.34
C SER A 176 9.27 13.50 16.06
N PRO A 177 10.54 13.78 16.40
CA PRO A 177 10.90 15.07 16.98
C PRO A 177 10.75 16.24 15.97
N TYR A 178 10.62 15.93 14.69
CA TYR A 178 10.61 16.92 13.61
C TYR A 178 9.28 17.04 12.87
N ILE A 179 8.43 16.03 12.95
CA ILE A 179 7.18 15.96 12.20
C ILE A 179 6.06 15.52 13.14
N GLN A 180 5.02 16.34 13.26
CA GLN A 180 3.81 15.95 13.98
C GLN A 180 2.95 15.08 13.07
N LEU A 181 2.59 13.89 13.56
CA LEU A 181 1.69 12.97 12.89
C LEU A 181 0.49 12.64 13.77
N ASN A 182 -0.63 12.41 13.12
CA ASN A 182 -1.87 11.94 13.75
C ASN A 182 -2.02 10.44 13.47
N SER A 183 -2.61 9.75 14.41
CA SER A 183 -3.20 8.44 14.13
C SER A 183 -4.28 8.58 13.07
N VAL A 184 -4.40 7.61 12.19
CA VAL A 184 -5.31 7.69 11.05
C VAL A 184 -6.17 6.46 10.91
N LEU A 185 -7.45 6.67 10.63
CA LEU A 185 -8.34 5.66 10.10
C LEU A 185 -8.25 5.65 8.57
N ASN A 186 -8.33 4.46 8.02
CA ASN A 186 -8.46 4.26 6.58
C ASN A 186 -9.59 3.26 6.30
N ALA A 187 -10.24 3.42 5.17
CA ALA A 187 -11.24 2.48 4.69
C ALA A 187 -11.06 2.25 3.19
N THR A 188 -11.33 1.02 2.79
CA THR A 188 -11.33 0.57 1.39
C THR A 188 -12.64 -0.12 1.08
N ALA A 189 -13.16 0.09 -0.12
CA ALA A 189 -14.26 -0.70 -0.66
C ALA A 189 -14.06 -0.90 -2.16
N GLY A 190 -14.44 -2.06 -2.67
CA GLY A 190 -14.27 -2.35 -4.08
C GLY A 190 -14.94 -3.63 -4.54
N ALA A 191 -14.78 -3.88 -5.82
CA ALA A 191 -15.21 -5.11 -6.46
C ALA A 191 -14.23 -5.53 -7.55
N SER A 192 -14.08 -6.83 -7.73
CA SER A 192 -13.36 -7.43 -8.85
C SER A 192 -14.25 -8.39 -9.61
N TYR A 193 -14.09 -8.42 -10.92
CA TYR A 193 -14.79 -9.31 -11.83
C TYR A 193 -13.80 -10.31 -12.43
N LYS A 194 -14.11 -11.60 -12.31
CA LYS A 194 -13.36 -12.69 -12.93
C LYS A 194 -13.70 -12.74 -14.43
N LEU A 195 -12.82 -12.23 -15.27
CA LEU A 195 -12.97 -12.23 -16.74
C LEU A 195 -12.92 -13.65 -17.29
N ASP A 196 -11.91 -14.40 -16.84
CA ASP A 196 -11.70 -15.83 -17.15
C ASP A 196 -10.96 -16.52 -15.97
N GLU A 197 -10.44 -17.74 -16.19
CA GLU A 197 -9.74 -18.50 -15.14
C GLU A 197 -8.39 -17.89 -14.73
N ARG A 198 -7.82 -17.03 -15.57
CA ARG A 198 -6.50 -16.42 -15.37
C ARG A 198 -6.57 -14.93 -15.09
N ASN A 199 -7.62 -14.24 -15.57
CA ASN A 199 -7.72 -12.80 -15.57
C ASN A 199 -8.86 -12.31 -14.69
N SER A 200 -8.59 -11.29 -13.91
CA SER A 200 -9.59 -10.52 -13.16
C SER A 200 -9.30 -9.03 -13.30
N ALA A 201 -10.33 -8.22 -13.32
CA ALA A 201 -10.22 -6.76 -13.28
C ALA A 201 -11.17 -6.20 -12.22
N GLY A 202 -10.85 -5.05 -11.66
CA GLY A 202 -11.68 -4.47 -10.62
C GLY A 202 -11.43 -3.00 -10.38
N LEU A 203 -12.23 -2.48 -9.46
CA LEU A 203 -12.16 -1.10 -8.99
C LEU A 203 -12.15 -1.09 -7.47
N SER A 204 -11.41 -0.17 -6.88
CA SER A 204 -11.48 0.14 -5.46
C SER A 204 -11.50 1.64 -5.21
N VAL A 205 -12.18 2.03 -4.14
CA VAL A 205 -12.12 3.38 -3.57
C VAL A 205 -11.43 3.26 -2.22
N ASP A 206 -10.42 4.08 -2.02
CA ASP A 206 -9.62 4.14 -0.82
C ASP A 206 -9.76 5.53 -0.19
N THR A 207 -9.97 5.58 1.11
CA THR A 207 -9.97 6.82 1.88
C THR A 207 -9.11 6.68 3.11
N ARG A 208 -8.41 7.76 3.47
CA ARG A 208 -7.60 7.84 4.68
C ARG A 208 -7.72 9.24 5.27
N GLU A 209 -7.80 9.31 6.58
CA GLU A 209 -7.74 10.57 7.32
C GLU A 209 -6.40 11.28 7.12
N ARG A 210 -6.35 12.57 7.44
CA ARG A 210 -5.10 13.35 7.38
C ARG A 210 -4.10 12.82 8.40
N ALA A 211 -2.92 12.47 7.91
CA ALA A 211 -1.83 11.96 8.76
C ALA A 211 -0.97 13.06 9.39
N SER A 212 -1.11 14.30 8.95
CA SER A 212 -0.38 15.47 9.49
C SER A 212 -1.34 16.63 9.67
N PRO A 213 -1.16 17.49 10.72
CA PRO A 213 -1.95 18.72 10.90
C PRO A 213 -1.92 19.65 9.69
N SER A 214 -0.81 19.70 8.95
CA SER A 214 -0.65 20.49 7.73
C SER A 214 -1.12 19.77 6.45
N GLY A 215 -1.53 18.51 6.56
CA GLY A 215 -2.02 17.69 5.45
C GLY A 215 -3.54 17.73 5.30
N SER A 216 -4.03 16.96 4.34
CA SER A 216 -5.45 16.74 4.05
C SER A 216 -5.73 15.23 3.99
N PRO A 217 -7.00 14.81 4.08
CA PRO A 217 -7.36 13.41 3.81
C PRO A 217 -6.90 12.98 2.43
N GLN A 218 -6.76 11.66 2.23
CA GLN A 218 -6.54 11.05 0.91
C GLN A 218 -7.81 10.34 0.47
N ARG A 219 -8.14 10.45 -0.81
CA ARG A 219 -9.26 9.76 -1.47
C ARG A 219 -8.84 9.40 -2.87
N GLU A 220 -8.91 8.12 -3.18
CA GLU A 220 -8.35 7.57 -4.40
C GLU A 220 -9.29 6.54 -5.00
N LEU A 221 -9.37 6.52 -6.33
CA LEU A 221 -10.01 5.47 -7.11
C LEU A 221 -8.92 4.72 -7.86
N THR A 222 -8.91 3.42 -7.74
CA THR A 222 -7.96 2.53 -8.41
C THR A 222 -8.70 1.56 -9.32
N ALA A 223 -8.32 1.51 -10.59
CA ALA A 223 -8.68 0.42 -11.49
C ALA A 223 -7.49 -0.53 -11.59
N PHE A 224 -7.72 -1.82 -11.45
CA PHE A 224 -6.66 -2.82 -11.44
C PHE A 224 -7.02 -4.04 -12.29
N TRP A 225 -5.98 -4.72 -12.74
CA TRP A 225 -6.05 -5.98 -13.45
C TRP A 225 -5.02 -6.95 -12.88
N THR A 226 -5.41 -8.21 -12.74
CA THR A 226 -4.56 -9.29 -12.25
C THR A 226 -4.59 -10.45 -13.21
N GLN A 227 -3.44 -11.08 -13.42
CA GLN A 227 -3.28 -12.23 -14.29
C GLN A 227 -2.49 -13.35 -13.60
N LYS A 228 -3.02 -14.56 -13.66
CA LYS A 228 -2.26 -15.79 -13.42
C LYS A 228 -1.61 -16.19 -14.74
N ILE A 229 -0.33 -15.90 -14.91
CA ILE A 229 0.42 -16.23 -16.14
C ILE A 229 0.49 -17.75 -16.28
N ASP A 230 0.87 -18.43 -15.19
CA ASP A 230 0.87 -19.87 -15.05
C ASP A 230 0.63 -20.30 -13.59
N ARG A 231 1.06 -21.50 -13.19
CA ARG A 231 0.88 -22.02 -11.81
C ARG A 231 1.73 -21.28 -10.79
N SER A 232 2.89 -20.80 -11.21
CA SER A 232 3.88 -20.15 -10.32
C SER A 232 3.95 -18.64 -10.50
N TRP A 233 3.57 -18.09 -11.66
CA TRP A 233 3.70 -16.67 -11.96
C TRP A 233 2.37 -15.94 -11.93
N LYS A 234 2.35 -14.83 -11.23
CA LYS A 234 1.23 -13.89 -11.17
C LYS A 234 1.71 -12.48 -11.51
N ALA A 235 0.91 -11.73 -12.28
CA ALA A 235 1.16 -10.32 -12.58
C ALA A 235 -0.05 -9.48 -12.17
N GLN A 236 0.21 -8.21 -11.90
CA GLN A 236 -0.81 -7.21 -11.58
C GLN A 236 -0.41 -5.87 -12.18
N ALA A 237 -1.40 -5.10 -12.66
CA ALA A 237 -1.23 -3.71 -13.07
C ALA A 237 -2.39 -2.88 -12.54
N TYR A 238 -2.16 -1.57 -12.36
CA TYR A 238 -3.19 -0.65 -11.93
C TYR A 238 -2.96 0.77 -12.45
N VAL A 239 -4.04 1.51 -12.51
CA VAL A 239 -4.05 2.97 -12.65
C VAL A 239 -4.84 3.57 -11.49
N LEU A 240 -4.44 4.74 -11.04
CA LEU A 240 -5.02 5.41 -9.88
C LEU A 240 -5.30 6.87 -10.20
N LYS A 241 -6.42 7.38 -9.71
CA LYS A 241 -6.81 8.79 -9.71
C LYS A 241 -7.10 9.24 -8.27
N GLY A 242 -6.47 10.31 -7.86
CA GLY A 242 -6.76 10.97 -6.58
C GLY A 242 -7.78 12.10 -6.72
N PHE A 243 -8.57 12.31 -5.65
CA PHE A 243 -9.66 13.27 -5.57
C PHE A 243 -9.55 14.19 -4.34
N ALA A 244 -8.45 14.12 -3.61
CA ALA A 244 -8.22 14.96 -2.43
C ALA A 244 -6.81 15.55 -2.47
N ASN A 245 -6.62 16.68 -1.80
CA ASN A 245 -5.40 17.49 -1.90
C ASN A 245 -4.10 16.72 -1.56
N CYS A 246 -4.13 15.77 -0.61
CA CYS A 246 -2.94 14.96 -0.30
C CYS A 246 -2.88 13.63 -1.06
N SER A 247 -3.81 13.36 -1.96
CA SER A 247 -3.70 12.27 -2.92
C SER A 247 -2.83 12.69 -4.11
N PRO A 248 -2.20 11.76 -4.81
CA PRO A 248 -1.60 12.04 -6.12
C PRO A 248 -2.70 12.42 -7.12
N ASP A 249 -2.37 13.22 -8.11
CA ASP A 249 -3.31 13.48 -9.19
C ASP A 249 -3.60 12.22 -9.98
N TRP A 250 -2.56 11.42 -10.21
CA TRP A 250 -2.64 10.11 -10.85
C TRP A 250 -1.47 9.21 -10.45
N GLY A 251 -1.60 7.94 -10.71
CA GLY A 251 -0.55 6.97 -10.51
C GLY A 251 -0.78 5.70 -11.33
N VAL A 252 0.30 4.98 -11.57
CA VAL A 252 0.29 3.68 -12.24
C VAL A 252 1.24 2.74 -11.51
N GLY A 253 0.97 1.46 -11.65
CA GLY A 253 1.90 0.46 -11.13
C GLY A 253 1.69 -0.90 -11.77
N ALA A 254 2.72 -1.71 -11.65
CA ALA A 254 2.72 -3.10 -12.07
C ALA A 254 3.58 -3.93 -11.12
N SER A 255 3.30 -5.21 -11.03
CA SER A 255 4.11 -6.15 -10.25
C SER A 255 4.04 -7.54 -10.87
N VAL A 256 5.08 -8.31 -10.61
CA VAL A 256 5.14 -9.73 -10.94
C VAL A 256 5.67 -10.49 -9.73
N ALA A 257 5.14 -11.68 -9.48
CA ALA A 257 5.55 -12.55 -8.38
C ALA A 257 5.65 -14.00 -8.84
N HIS A 258 6.62 -14.70 -8.29
CA HIS A 258 6.85 -16.13 -8.49
C HIS A 258 6.63 -16.89 -7.18
N ALA A 259 5.85 -17.97 -7.23
CA ALA A 259 5.66 -18.90 -6.12
C ALA A 259 6.56 -20.13 -6.33
N PHE A 260 7.18 -20.59 -5.24
CA PHE A 260 8.17 -21.68 -5.23
C PHE A 260 7.56 -22.96 -4.67
#